data_71f2ffd0a93f9cb6c6746c9b068cdd42
#
_entry.id   71f2ffd0a93f9cb6c6746c9b068cdd42
#
_cell.length_a   1.000
_cell.length_b   1.000
_cell.length_c   1.000
_cell.angle_alpha   90.00
_cell.angle_beta   90.00
_cell.angle_gamma   90.00
#
_symmetry.space_group_name_H-M   'P 1'
#
loop_
_entity.id
_entity.type
_entity.pdbx_description
1 polymer ?
#
loop_
_entity_poly.entity_id
_entity_poly.type
_entity_poly.pdbx_seq_one_letter_code
_entity_poly.pdbx_strand_id
1 'polypeptide(L)'
;MNKSETIKELAIALNKAQAEMSGAKKSAANPFFKSKYANLEEVIACVKEPFADNGLSFMQFPITEDDRAGVETIVMHESGEWISGSFMLKPTKLDPQGQGSSFSYAKRYALQSILGIPSEDDDGNAASAKKPLMTAKDAASKLETAKTVEDLVKVWNSLPIDLKQNEVVITAKNSKKAGLTK
;
A
#
# COMPACT_ATOMS: atom_id res chain seq x y z
N MET A 1 9.66 20.29 -1.96
CA MET A 1 9.93 20.32 -3.42
C MET A 1 10.99 21.36 -3.68
N ASN A 2 12.06 20.98 -4.34
CA ASN A 2 13.14 21.87 -4.76
C ASN A 2 13.18 21.92 -6.29
N LYS A 3 13.78 22.95 -6.86
CA LYS A 3 13.90 23.12 -8.32
C LYS A 3 15.11 23.96 -8.69
N SER A 4 15.54 23.86 -9.94
CA SER A 4 16.48 24.80 -10.55
C SER A 4 15.88 26.23 -10.60
N GLU A 5 16.70 27.23 -10.89
CA GLU A 5 16.27 28.63 -10.97
C GLU A 5 15.13 28.80 -11.98
N THR A 6 15.27 28.19 -13.16
CA THR A 6 14.23 28.09 -14.18
C THR A 6 13.78 26.64 -14.37
N ILE A 7 12.59 26.41 -14.88
CA ILE A 7 12.03 25.10 -15.21
C ILE A 7 11.27 25.12 -16.55
N LYS A 8 11.54 26.11 -17.38
CA LYS A 8 10.76 26.33 -18.61
C LYS A 8 10.92 25.17 -19.61
N GLU A 9 12.15 24.80 -19.90
CA GLU A 9 12.45 23.73 -20.86
C GLU A 9 12.03 22.37 -20.29
N LEU A 10 12.29 22.14 -19.01
CA LEU A 10 11.80 20.96 -18.27
C LEU A 10 10.26 20.83 -18.37
N ALA A 11 9.53 21.93 -18.15
CA ALA A 11 8.06 21.91 -18.17
C ALA A 11 7.52 21.60 -19.57
N ILE A 12 8.16 22.14 -20.63
CA ILE A 12 7.80 21.86 -22.02
C ILE A 12 8.04 20.37 -22.34
N ALA A 13 9.21 19.85 -21.99
CA ALA A 13 9.59 18.46 -22.21
C ALA A 13 8.69 17.50 -21.44
N LEU A 14 8.42 17.80 -20.17
CA LEU A 14 7.56 16.98 -19.33
C LEU A 14 6.11 16.93 -19.85
N ASN A 15 5.57 18.05 -20.32
CA ASN A 15 4.24 18.09 -20.94
C ASN A 15 4.14 17.17 -22.16
N LYS A 16 5.16 17.16 -23.03
CA LYS A 16 5.22 16.27 -24.18
C LYS A 16 5.33 14.80 -23.76
N ALA A 17 6.26 14.50 -22.86
CA ALA A 17 6.45 13.14 -22.37
C ALA A 17 5.18 12.58 -21.70
N GLN A 18 4.48 13.39 -20.91
CA GLN A 18 3.21 12.99 -20.27
C GLN A 18 2.11 12.69 -21.30
N ALA A 19 2.06 13.41 -22.41
CA ALA A 19 1.09 13.15 -23.49
C ALA A 19 1.37 11.81 -24.22
N GLU A 20 2.61 11.37 -24.24
CA GLU A 20 3.05 10.11 -24.85
C GLU A 20 2.96 8.91 -23.89
N MET A 21 2.95 9.16 -22.59
CA MET A 21 2.84 8.09 -21.59
C MET A 21 1.51 7.36 -21.67
N SER A 22 1.57 6.07 -21.96
CA SER A 22 0.43 5.18 -21.72
C SER A 22 0.32 4.89 -20.22
N GLY A 23 -0.89 4.65 -19.69
CA GLY A 23 -1.07 4.22 -18.31
C GLY A 23 -0.28 2.94 -18.00
N ALA A 24 0.35 2.85 -16.85
CA ALA A 24 1.11 1.67 -16.43
C ALA A 24 0.20 0.42 -16.40
N LYS A 25 0.66 -0.67 -17.02
CA LYS A 25 -0.11 -1.92 -17.07
C LYS A 25 -0.24 -2.51 -15.65
N LYS A 26 -1.47 -2.85 -15.27
CA LYS A 26 -1.76 -3.45 -13.96
C LYS A 26 -1.65 -4.97 -14.05
N SER A 27 -0.45 -5.54 -13.99
CA SER A 27 -0.22 -6.99 -14.08
C SER A 27 -0.05 -7.66 -12.72
N ALA A 28 0.47 -6.94 -11.74
CA ALA A 28 0.71 -7.48 -10.41
C ALA A 28 -0.60 -7.63 -9.61
N ALA A 29 -0.82 -8.80 -9.02
CA ALA A 29 -1.96 -9.06 -8.15
C ALA A 29 -1.62 -8.77 -6.69
N ASN A 30 -2.47 -8.02 -6.00
CA ASN A 30 -2.40 -7.87 -4.55
C ASN A 30 -3.19 -9.01 -3.90
N PRO A 31 -2.53 -9.98 -3.24
CA PRO A 31 -3.22 -11.15 -2.66
C PRO A 31 -4.14 -10.79 -1.48
N PHE A 32 -3.93 -9.63 -0.84
CA PHE A 32 -4.73 -9.19 0.30
C PHE A 32 -6.02 -8.48 -0.13
N PHE A 33 -5.99 -7.69 -1.22
CA PHE A 33 -7.11 -6.86 -1.65
C PHE A 33 -7.77 -7.34 -2.94
N LYS A 34 -7.25 -8.42 -3.55
CA LYS A 34 -7.74 -8.96 -4.86
C LYS A 34 -7.74 -7.91 -5.98
N SER A 35 -6.97 -6.83 -5.83
CA SER A 35 -6.79 -5.77 -6.82
C SER A 35 -5.53 -6.01 -7.64
N LYS A 36 -5.50 -5.44 -8.85
CA LYS A 36 -4.30 -5.44 -9.69
C LYS A 36 -3.64 -4.07 -9.60
N TYR A 37 -2.33 -4.04 -9.50
CA TYR A 37 -1.57 -2.80 -9.47
C TYR A 37 -0.39 -2.84 -10.44
N ALA A 38 0.05 -1.67 -10.88
CA ALA A 38 1.28 -1.54 -11.63
C ALA A 38 2.47 -1.63 -10.65
N ASN A 39 3.34 -2.59 -10.85
CA ASN A 39 4.57 -2.70 -10.08
C ASN A 39 5.58 -1.63 -10.51
N LEU A 40 6.72 -1.51 -9.82
CA LEU A 40 7.73 -0.49 -10.15
C LEU A 40 8.29 -0.65 -11.56
N GLU A 41 8.48 -1.87 -12.02
CA GLU A 41 9.01 -2.17 -13.35
C GLU A 41 8.06 -1.66 -14.44
N GLU A 42 6.76 -1.86 -14.27
CA GLU A 42 5.73 -1.38 -15.21
C GLU A 42 5.62 0.14 -15.23
N VAL A 43 5.77 0.79 -14.06
CA VAL A 43 5.82 2.26 -13.99
C VAL A 43 7.05 2.79 -14.72
N ILE A 44 8.22 2.20 -14.49
CA ILE A 44 9.45 2.59 -15.18
C ILE A 44 9.33 2.35 -16.69
N ALA A 45 8.75 1.23 -17.12
CA ALA A 45 8.58 0.90 -18.53
C ALA A 45 7.73 1.94 -19.29
N CYS A 46 6.66 2.46 -18.69
CA CYS A 46 5.84 3.47 -19.36
C CYS A 46 6.48 4.87 -19.41
N VAL A 47 7.53 5.11 -18.61
CA VAL A 47 8.24 6.39 -18.55
C VAL A 47 9.46 6.42 -19.46
N LYS A 48 10.13 5.27 -19.62
CA LYS A 48 11.48 5.18 -20.18
C LYS A 48 11.59 5.77 -21.60
N GLU A 49 10.72 5.38 -22.50
CA GLU A 49 10.73 5.84 -23.90
C GLU A 49 10.30 7.32 -24.01
N PRO A 50 9.15 7.77 -23.48
CA PRO A 50 8.76 9.18 -23.49
C PRO A 50 9.80 10.13 -22.89
N PHE A 51 10.50 9.69 -21.84
CA PHE A 51 11.57 10.48 -21.23
C PHE A 51 12.78 10.60 -22.15
N ALA A 52 13.24 9.48 -22.71
CA ALA A 52 14.39 9.48 -23.62
C ALA A 52 14.13 10.37 -24.83
N ASP A 53 12.94 10.30 -25.42
CA ASP A 53 12.57 11.05 -26.63
C ASP A 53 12.41 12.55 -26.37
N ASN A 54 12.18 12.95 -25.13
CA ASN A 54 12.01 14.35 -24.72
C ASN A 54 13.19 14.90 -23.90
N GLY A 55 14.37 14.26 -23.91
CA GLY A 55 15.56 14.74 -23.20
C GLY A 55 15.43 14.74 -21.67
N LEU A 56 14.51 13.92 -21.13
CA LEU A 56 14.27 13.81 -19.70
C LEU A 56 14.95 12.60 -19.10
N SER A 57 15.30 12.72 -17.83
CA SER A 57 15.78 11.61 -17.00
C SER A 57 15.28 11.75 -15.57
N PHE A 58 15.36 10.68 -14.79
CA PHE A 58 15.08 10.75 -13.36
C PHE A 58 16.07 9.92 -12.55
N MET A 59 16.27 10.32 -11.29
CA MET A 59 17.03 9.57 -10.30
C MET A 59 16.23 9.49 -9.00
N GLN A 60 16.46 8.40 -8.25
CA GLN A 60 15.86 8.22 -6.93
C GLN A 60 16.93 7.85 -5.92
N PHE A 61 17.16 8.72 -4.95
CA PHE A 61 18.11 8.51 -3.85
C PHE A 61 17.37 7.99 -2.62
N PRO A 62 17.86 6.93 -1.96
CA PRO A 62 17.29 6.49 -0.69
C PRO A 62 17.54 7.55 0.38
N ILE A 63 16.52 7.88 1.14
CA ILE A 63 16.59 8.80 2.28
C ILE A 63 15.94 8.15 3.50
N THR A 64 16.48 8.47 4.67
CA THR A 64 15.95 8.07 5.97
C THR A 64 15.92 9.26 6.90
N GLU A 65 14.85 9.41 7.67
CA GLU A 65 14.70 10.44 8.70
C GLU A 65 13.89 9.86 9.84
N ASP A 66 14.44 9.88 11.03
CA ASP A 66 13.86 9.26 12.22
C ASP A 66 13.48 7.77 11.98
N ASP A 67 12.21 7.47 12.11
CA ASP A 67 11.64 6.12 11.88
C ASP A 67 11.02 5.95 10.48
N ARG A 68 11.33 6.83 9.53
CA ARG A 68 10.84 6.82 8.16
C ARG A 68 11.93 6.46 7.16
N ALA A 69 11.53 5.80 6.10
CA ALA A 69 12.40 5.44 4.98
C ALA A 69 11.68 5.74 3.67
N GLY A 70 12.39 6.26 2.69
CA GLY A 70 11.81 6.64 1.41
C GLY A 70 12.85 7.09 0.39
N VAL A 71 12.42 7.89 -0.55
CA VAL A 71 13.28 8.36 -1.63
C VAL A 71 13.11 9.86 -1.89
N GLU A 72 14.19 10.51 -2.26
CA GLU A 72 14.15 11.75 -3.02
C GLU A 72 14.15 11.40 -4.50
N THR A 73 13.16 11.88 -5.23
CA THR A 73 13.05 11.73 -6.68
C THR A 73 13.42 13.05 -7.33
N ILE A 74 14.35 13.02 -8.29
CA ILE A 74 14.78 14.16 -9.07
C ILE A 74 14.43 13.87 -10.53
N VAL A 75 13.71 14.77 -11.18
CA VAL A 75 13.44 14.78 -12.62
C VAL A 75 14.29 15.87 -13.24
N MET A 76 15.03 15.54 -14.28
CA MET A 76 16.02 16.41 -14.93
C MET A 76 15.77 16.46 -16.42
N HIS A 77 16.06 17.61 -17.02
CA HIS A 77 16.06 17.82 -18.45
C HIS A 77 17.50 18.08 -18.95
N GLU A 78 17.79 17.79 -20.20
CA GLU A 78 19.11 17.99 -20.83
C GLU A 78 19.60 19.44 -20.79
N SER A 79 18.71 20.43 -20.64
CA SER A 79 19.07 21.83 -20.40
C SER A 79 19.77 22.09 -19.05
N GLY A 80 19.80 21.10 -18.15
CA GLY A 80 20.26 21.24 -16.77
C GLY A 80 19.16 21.67 -15.80
N GLU A 81 17.94 21.92 -16.24
CA GLU A 81 16.80 22.20 -15.38
C GLU A 81 16.31 20.95 -14.68
N TRP A 82 15.88 21.11 -13.44
CA TRP A 82 15.40 19.98 -12.60
C TRP A 82 14.37 20.38 -11.57
N ILE A 83 13.59 19.39 -11.13
CA ILE A 83 12.72 19.46 -9.96
C ILE A 83 12.97 18.24 -9.07
N SER A 84 12.82 18.39 -7.75
CA SER A 84 12.89 17.25 -6.83
C SER A 84 11.82 17.30 -5.75
N GLY A 85 11.52 16.14 -5.23
CA GLY A 85 10.63 15.96 -4.09
C GLY A 85 10.94 14.69 -3.32
N SER A 86 10.74 14.74 -2.02
CA SER A 86 10.95 13.60 -1.12
C SER A 86 9.61 12.95 -0.76
N PHE A 87 9.61 11.63 -0.70
CA PHE A 87 8.48 10.84 -0.23
C PHE A 87 8.98 9.75 0.72
N MET A 88 8.46 9.73 1.93
CA MET A 88 8.87 8.80 2.98
C MET A 88 7.67 8.11 3.61
N LEU A 89 7.86 6.85 3.99
CA LEU A 89 6.88 6.00 4.65
C LEU A 89 7.44 5.51 5.99
N LYS A 90 6.57 5.33 6.95
CA LYS A 90 6.92 4.61 8.17
C LYS A 90 6.90 3.10 7.89
N PRO A 91 8.02 2.38 8.07
CA PRO A 91 8.06 0.94 7.94
C PRO A 91 7.10 0.26 8.92
N THR A 92 6.45 -0.80 8.49
CA THR A 92 5.61 -1.63 9.39
C THR A 92 6.45 -2.40 10.41
N LYS A 93 7.74 -2.61 10.11
CA LYS A 93 8.74 -3.22 10.98
C LYS A 93 10.04 -2.41 10.87
N LEU A 94 10.69 -2.15 12.01
CA LEU A 94 11.97 -1.43 12.09
C LEU A 94 13.16 -2.38 11.91
N ASP A 95 13.07 -3.28 10.96
CA ASP A 95 14.15 -4.17 10.55
C ASP A 95 14.58 -3.88 9.10
N PRO A 96 15.72 -4.41 8.62
CA PRO A 96 16.20 -4.17 7.26
C PRO A 96 15.18 -4.58 6.17
N GLN A 97 14.36 -5.60 6.41
CA GLN A 97 13.34 -6.04 5.46
C GLN A 97 12.18 -5.05 5.39
N GLY A 98 11.73 -4.51 6.53
CA GLY A 98 10.69 -3.46 6.59
C GLY A 98 11.15 -2.18 5.93
N GLN A 99 12.41 -1.76 6.15
CA GLN A 99 13.01 -0.61 5.47
C GLN A 99 13.12 -0.83 3.96
N GLY A 100 13.61 -1.98 3.51
CA GLY A 100 13.69 -2.35 2.09
C GLY A 100 12.33 -2.34 1.40
N SER A 101 11.30 -2.81 2.08
CA SER A 101 9.91 -2.73 1.62
C SER A 101 9.47 -1.27 1.47
N SER A 102 9.73 -0.41 2.45
CA SER A 102 9.38 1.01 2.39
C SER A 102 10.06 1.74 1.22
N PHE A 103 11.34 1.46 0.95
CA PHE A 103 12.03 1.99 -0.23
C PHE A 103 11.35 1.57 -1.53
N SER A 104 10.96 0.31 -1.66
CA SER A 104 10.30 -0.21 -2.87
C SER A 104 8.95 0.46 -3.11
N TYR A 105 8.15 0.62 -2.05
CA TYR A 105 6.89 1.36 -2.12
C TYR A 105 7.12 2.84 -2.42
N ALA A 106 8.07 3.48 -1.74
CA ALA A 106 8.37 4.90 -1.93
C ALA A 106 8.83 5.20 -3.35
N LYS A 107 9.70 4.38 -3.95
CA LYS A 107 10.13 4.51 -5.35
C LYS A 107 8.94 4.55 -6.30
N ARG A 108 8.02 3.60 -6.15
CA ARG A 108 6.85 3.49 -7.02
C ARG A 108 5.90 4.67 -6.85
N TYR A 109 5.51 4.97 -5.62
CA TYR A 109 4.55 6.05 -5.36
C TYR A 109 5.11 7.43 -5.70
N ALA A 110 6.38 7.70 -5.38
CA ALA A 110 7.01 8.97 -5.72
C ALA A 110 7.07 9.16 -7.25
N LEU A 111 7.44 8.13 -8.00
CA LEU A 111 7.52 8.20 -9.45
C LEU A 111 6.14 8.40 -10.10
N GLN A 112 5.14 7.62 -9.67
CA GLN A 112 3.77 7.79 -10.13
C GLN A 112 3.22 9.19 -9.84
N SER A 113 3.47 9.71 -8.62
CA SER A 113 2.96 11.03 -8.20
C SER A 113 3.59 12.18 -8.97
N ILE A 114 4.91 12.17 -9.17
CA ILE A 114 5.62 13.26 -9.85
C ILE A 114 5.31 13.30 -11.35
N LEU A 115 4.96 12.15 -11.94
CA LEU A 115 4.68 12.01 -13.37
C LEU A 115 3.17 12.00 -13.70
N GLY A 116 2.31 12.04 -12.70
CA GLY A 116 0.86 11.99 -12.89
C GLY A 116 0.35 10.64 -13.41
N ILE A 117 1.11 9.56 -13.22
CA ILE A 117 0.68 8.21 -13.61
C ILE A 117 -0.35 7.72 -12.59
N PRO A 118 -1.57 7.36 -13.02
CA PRO A 118 -2.59 6.90 -12.07
C PRO A 118 -2.11 5.65 -11.32
N SER A 119 -2.23 5.68 -10.00
CA SER A 119 -2.12 4.50 -9.16
C SER A 119 -3.33 3.60 -9.37
N GLU A 120 -3.38 2.46 -8.71
CA GLU A 120 -4.55 1.57 -8.68
C GLU A 120 -5.87 2.33 -8.50
N ASP A 121 -7.00 1.68 -8.85
CA ASP A 121 -8.35 2.08 -8.42
C ASP A 121 -8.47 1.96 -6.90
N ASP A 122 -7.66 2.73 -6.19
CA ASP A 122 -7.74 2.94 -4.76
C ASP A 122 -8.55 4.22 -4.54
N ASP A 123 -9.85 4.11 -4.71
CA ASP A 123 -10.84 5.12 -4.37
C ASP A 123 -10.97 5.31 -2.84
N GLY A 124 -9.91 4.99 -2.08
CA GLY A 124 -9.87 5.15 -0.62
C GLY A 124 -10.69 4.10 0.14
N ASN A 125 -11.51 3.31 -0.54
CA ASN A 125 -12.31 2.26 0.07
C ASN A 125 -11.46 1.10 0.60
N ALA A 126 -10.33 0.79 -0.04
CA ALA A 126 -9.42 -0.25 0.44
C ALA A 126 -8.60 0.20 1.67
N ALA A 127 -8.20 1.47 1.73
CA ALA A 127 -7.47 2.03 2.88
C ALA A 127 -8.39 2.28 4.09
N SER A 128 -9.69 2.52 3.85
CA SER A 128 -10.72 2.66 4.89
C SER A 128 -11.49 1.39 5.18
N ALA A 129 -11.27 0.31 4.46
CA ALA A 129 -11.76 -1.00 4.85
C ALA A 129 -11.08 -1.42 6.16
N LYS A 130 -11.58 -0.88 7.29
CA LYS A 130 -11.51 -1.62 8.55
C LYS A 130 -11.90 -3.04 8.16
N LYS A 131 -11.03 -4.04 8.41
CA LYS A 131 -11.47 -5.45 8.41
C LYS A 131 -12.85 -5.44 9.01
N PRO A 132 -13.89 -6.01 8.38
CA PRO A 132 -15.20 -6.00 8.98
C PRO A 132 -15.00 -6.52 10.39
N LEU A 133 -15.24 -5.63 11.37
CA LEU A 133 -15.12 -5.98 12.77
C LEU A 133 -16.06 -7.15 12.91
N MET A 134 -15.53 -8.33 13.28
CA MET A 134 -16.32 -9.52 13.50
C MET A 134 -17.47 -9.11 14.43
N THR A 135 -18.71 -9.24 13.95
CA THR A 135 -19.86 -8.85 14.75
C THR A 135 -20.05 -9.86 15.89
N ALA A 136 -20.76 -9.48 16.95
CA ALA A 136 -21.10 -10.41 18.01
C ALA A 136 -21.86 -11.65 17.47
N LYS A 137 -22.66 -11.46 16.43
CA LYS A 137 -23.39 -12.54 15.74
C LYS A 137 -22.42 -13.49 15.00
N ASP A 138 -21.42 -12.96 14.30
CA ASP A 138 -20.42 -13.78 13.61
C ASP A 138 -19.56 -14.58 14.62
N ALA A 139 -19.20 -13.95 15.73
CA ALA A 139 -18.46 -14.59 16.82
C ALA A 139 -19.28 -15.73 17.45
N ALA A 140 -20.56 -15.49 17.71
CA ALA A 140 -21.47 -16.53 18.24
C ALA A 140 -21.61 -17.70 17.25
N SER A 141 -21.86 -17.43 15.96
CA SER A 141 -21.94 -18.47 14.93
C SER A 141 -20.64 -19.28 14.83
N LYS A 142 -19.48 -18.63 14.97
CA LYS A 142 -18.19 -19.29 14.95
C LYS A 142 -17.97 -20.23 16.15
N LEU A 143 -18.48 -19.87 17.31
CA LEU A 143 -18.46 -20.74 18.52
C LEU A 143 -19.38 -21.96 18.35
N GLU A 144 -20.48 -21.82 17.64
CA GLU A 144 -21.42 -22.94 17.38
C GLU A 144 -20.81 -24.01 16.47
N THR A 145 -19.82 -23.70 15.65
CA THR A 145 -19.13 -24.68 14.77
C THR A 145 -18.21 -25.64 15.51
N ALA A 146 -17.84 -25.35 16.78
CA ALA A 146 -16.96 -26.20 17.56
C ALA A 146 -17.57 -27.59 17.78
N LYS A 147 -16.79 -28.65 17.57
CA LYS A 147 -17.23 -30.05 17.73
C LYS A 147 -16.78 -30.67 19.05
N THR A 148 -15.74 -30.11 19.68
CA THR A 148 -15.19 -30.55 20.97
C THR A 148 -15.00 -29.36 21.89
N VAL A 149 -14.79 -29.62 23.20
CA VAL A 149 -14.49 -28.58 24.18
C VAL A 149 -13.16 -27.91 23.87
N GLU A 150 -12.16 -28.69 23.39
CA GLU A 150 -10.86 -28.13 22.97
C GLU A 150 -11.01 -27.18 21.75
N ASP A 151 -11.82 -27.54 20.77
CA ASP A 151 -12.11 -26.65 19.63
C ASP A 151 -12.80 -25.37 20.10
N LEU A 152 -13.76 -25.48 21.01
CA LEU A 152 -14.46 -24.33 21.57
C LEU A 152 -13.49 -23.37 22.27
N VAL A 153 -12.52 -23.89 23.00
CA VAL A 153 -11.48 -23.08 23.68
C VAL A 153 -10.58 -22.40 22.65
N LYS A 154 -10.15 -23.11 21.60
CA LYS A 154 -9.35 -22.51 20.50
C LYS A 154 -10.09 -21.36 19.82
N VAL A 155 -11.36 -21.58 19.46
CA VAL A 155 -12.19 -20.53 18.86
C VAL A 155 -12.35 -19.34 19.80
N TRP A 156 -12.66 -19.58 21.07
CA TRP A 156 -12.79 -18.54 22.09
C TRP A 156 -11.52 -17.71 22.23
N ASN A 157 -10.35 -18.36 22.28
CA ASN A 157 -9.07 -17.66 22.43
C ASN A 157 -8.72 -16.81 21.21
N SER A 158 -9.20 -17.16 20.02
CA SER A 158 -8.99 -16.41 18.78
C SER A 158 -9.88 -15.16 18.65
N LEU A 159 -10.91 -14.99 19.49
CA LEU A 159 -11.80 -13.83 19.43
C LEU A 159 -11.13 -12.57 20.01
N PRO A 160 -11.43 -11.38 19.47
CA PRO A 160 -11.08 -10.09 20.05
C PRO A 160 -11.58 -9.92 21.49
N ILE A 161 -10.85 -9.13 22.30
CA ILE A 161 -11.14 -8.96 23.73
C ILE A 161 -12.53 -8.32 23.96
N ASP A 162 -12.88 -7.34 23.16
CA ASP A 162 -14.17 -6.65 23.17
C ASP A 162 -15.35 -7.61 22.93
N LEU A 163 -15.20 -8.57 22.00
CA LEU A 163 -16.21 -9.59 21.76
C LEU A 163 -16.32 -10.63 22.88
N LYS A 164 -15.24 -10.91 23.61
CA LYS A 164 -15.27 -11.79 24.77
C LYS A 164 -16.06 -11.22 25.96
N GLN A 165 -16.29 -9.91 25.97
CA GLN A 165 -17.09 -9.21 26.98
C GLN A 165 -18.57 -9.04 26.53
N ASN A 166 -18.92 -9.40 25.31
CA ASN A 166 -20.26 -9.24 24.78
C ASN A 166 -21.19 -10.37 25.27
N GLU A 167 -22.33 -10.01 25.83
CA GLU A 167 -23.30 -10.97 26.42
C GLU A 167 -23.78 -12.03 25.44
N VAL A 168 -24.02 -11.68 24.18
CA VAL A 168 -24.46 -12.62 23.12
C VAL A 168 -23.40 -13.69 22.88
N VAL A 169 -22.13 -13.29 22.84
CA VAL A 169 -20.98 -14.18 22.60
C VAL A 169 -20.73 -15.09 23.81
N ILE A 170 -20.84 -14.54 25.03
CA ILE A 170 -20.72 -15.30 26.29
C ILE A 170 -21.82 -16.35 26.38
N THR A 171 -23.05 -15.97 26.06
CA THR A 171 -24.20 -16.88 26.08
C THR A 171 -24.03 -18.02 25.08
N ALA A 172 -23.63 -17.73 23.85
CA ALA A 172 -23.37 -18.73 22.82
C ALA A 172 -22.26 -19.70 23.26
N LYS A 173 -21.14 -19.21 23.83
CA LYS A 173 -20.07 -20.05 24.36
C LYS A 173 -20.58 -20.99 25.47
N ASN A 174 -21.36 -20.48 26.43
CA ASN A 174 -21.83 -21.26 27.59
C ASN A 174 -22.83 -22.31 27.13
N SER A 175 -23.76 -21.98 26.25
CA SER A 175 -24.73 -22.93 25.66
C SER A 175 -24.02 -24.04 24.91
N LYS A 176 -23.02 -23.69 24.06
CA LYS A 176 -22.26 -24.68 23.32
C LYS A 176 -21.45 -25.60 24.23
N LYS A 177 -20.81 -25.05 25.26
CA LYS A 177 -20.06 -25.84 26.25
C LYS A 177 -20.95 -26.85 26.92
N ALA A 178 -22.15 -26.43 27.37
CA ALA A 178 -23.11 -27.32 28.03
C ALA A 178 -23.61 -28.46 27.11
N GLY A 179 -23.69 -28.22 25.79
CA GLY A 179 -24.04 -29.26 24.83
C GLY A 179 -22.90 -30.24 24.51
N LEU A 180 -21.65 -29.84 24.68
CA LEU A 180 -20.46 -30.68 24.43
C LEU A 180 -20.03 -31.50 25.67
N THR A 181 -20.57 -31.21 26.85
CA THR A 181 -20.25 -31.90 28.13
C THR A 181 -21.34 -32.88 28.59
N LYS A 182 -22.36 -33.09 27.76
CA LYS A 182 -23.35 -34.16 27.89
C LYS A 182 -22.95 -35.37 27.07
#